data_1bfce618a040c97ac45bc9f1b3af7e30
#
_entry.id   1bfce618a040c97ac45bc9f1b3af7e30
#
_cell.length_a   1.000
_cell.length_b   1.000
_cell.length_c   1.000
_cell.angle_alpha   90.00
_cell.angle_beta   90.00
_cell.angle_gamma   90.00
#
_symmetry.space_group_name_H-M   'P 1'
#
loop_
_entity.id
_entity.type
_entity.pdbx_description
1 polymer ?
#
loop_
_entity_poly.entity_id
_entity_poly.type
_entity_poly.pdbx_seq_one_letter_code
_entity_poly.pdbx_strand_id
1 'polypeptide(L)'
;MSRLLDVMERLRKDCPWDREQTTESLRTNTLEEVYELSDAILSGRPEEVKKELGDVLLHIVFYSTIGEEQGTFDLCDVANTLCNKLIYRHPHVYGEAVAASAGAVVERWEELKQQEKGGNKTVLSGVPASLPTLIKAYRIQDKARGVGFDWEQPEDVWTKVDEELRELREAITSGSAEDSEAELGDFLFSVINVARKYGINPDNALERTNAKFIRRFGYVEAKAKEAGRSLRDMTLAEMDALWDEAKRLESQP
;
A
#
# COMPACT_ATOMS: atom_id res chain seq x y z
N MET A 1 -5.38 13.02 24.18
CA MET A 1 -4.66 11.74 24.38
C MET A 1 -5.01 11.11 25.74
N SER A 2 -4.88 11.79 26.91
CA SER A 2 -5.19 11.20 28.24
C SER A 2 -6.57 10.52 28.28
N ARG A 3 -7.64 11.22 27.85
CA ARG A 3 -8.99 10.63 27.82
C ARG A 3 -9.08 9.31 27.03
N LEU A 4 -8.31 9.15 25.96
CA LEU A 4 -8.32 7.90 25.19
C LEU A 4 -7.62 6.77 25.96
N LEU A 5 -6.54 7.09 26.67
CA LEU A 5 -5.86 6.14 27.57
C LEU A 5 -6.77 5.68 28.70
N ASP A 6 -7.45 6.64 29.37
CA ASP A 6 -8.41 6.34 30.46
C ASP A 6 -9.54 5.40 29.96
N VAL A 7 -10.02 5.63 28.74
CA VAL A 7 -11.06 4.77 28.10
C VAL A 7 -10.51 3.38 27.84
N MET A 8 -9.29 3.26 27.29
CA MET A 8 -8.69 1.97 26.98
C MET A 8 -8.39 1.16 28.24
N GLU A 9 -7.83 1.79 29.28
CA GLU A 9 -7.60 1.13 30.57
C GLU A 9 -8.91 0.57 31.15
N ARG A 10 -9.99 1.34 31.06
CA ARG A 10 -11.31 0.89 31.51
C ARG A 10 -11.85 -0.27 30.66
N LEU A 11 -11.71 -0.22 29.33
CA LEU A 11 -12.12 -1.30 28.46
C LEU A 11 -11.35 -2.59 28.74
N ARG A 12 -10.03 -2.51 28.90
CA ARG A 12 -9.19 -3.66 29.27
C ARG A 12 -9.61 -4.29 30.59
N LYS A 13 -10.10 -3.48 31.53
CA LYS A 13 -10.53 -3.95 32.85
C LYS A 13 -11.95 -4.51 32.84
N ASP A 14 -12.90 -3.82 32.23
CA ASP A 14 -14.33 -4.02 32.40
C ASP A 14 -14.99 -4.75 31.23
N CYS A 15 -14.45 -4.68 30.01
CA CYS A 15 -14.99 -5.36 28.86
C CYS A 15 -14.38 -6.77 28.69
N PRO A 16 -15.20 -7.83 28.67
CA PRO A 16 -14.69 -9.20 28.55
C PRO A 16 -13.92 -9.43 27.24
N TRP A 17 -14.39 -8.85 26.13
CA TRP A 17 -13.75 -9.00 24.84
C TRP A 17 -12.39 -8.30 24.77
N ASP A 18 -12.34 -7.02 25.19
CA ASP A 18 -11.09 -6.26 25.16
C ASP A 18 -10.03 -6.90 26.07
N ARG A 19 -10.44 -7.40 27.23
CA ARG A 19 -9.53 -8.05 28.21
C ARG A 19 -8.85 -9.31 27.67
N GLU A 20 -9.50 -10.04 26.78
CA GLU A 20 -8.96 -11.29 26.20
C GLU A 20 -8.04 -11.05 25.02
N GLN A 21 -8.00 -9.83 24.46
CA GLN A 21 -7.18 -9.55 23.30
C GLN A 21 -5.69 -9.61 23.60
N THR A 22 -4.95 -10.15 22.62
CA THR A 22 -3.48 -10.21 22.58
C THR A 22 -2.97 -9.45 21.35
N THR A 23 -1.67 -9.22 21.28
CA THR A 23 -1.02 -8.64 20.09
C THR A 23 -1.29 -9.47 18.84
N GLU A 24 -1.30 -10.79 18.98
CA GLU A 24 -1.57 -11.72 17.88
C GLU A 24 -3.03 -11.68 17.43
N SER A 25 -3.98 -11.66 18.40
CA SER A 25 -5.41 -11.67 18.07
C SER A 25 -5.85 -10.39 17.33
N LEU A 26 -5.27 -9.25 17.68
CA LEU A 26 -5.58 -7.95 17.06
C LEU A 26 -4.90 -7.74 15.71
N ARG A 27 -3.92 -8.57 15.33
CA ARG A 27 -3.13 -8.35 14.11
C ARG A 27 -3.99 -8.26 12.84
N THR A 28 -4.97 -9.12 12.71
CA THR A 28 -5.86 -9.15 11.52
C THR A 28 -6.71 -7.87 11.45
N ASN A 29 -7.32 -7.48 12.58
CA ASN A 29 -8.10 -6.25 12.65
C ASN A 29 -7.24 -5.01 12.33
N THR A 30 -6.00 -4.96 12.83
CA THR A 30 -5.09 -3.85 12.48
C THR A 30 -4.85 -3.73 10.98
N LEU A 31 -4.70 -4.86 10.27
CA LEU A 31 -4.55 -4.85 8.81
C LEU A 31 -5.83 -4.36 8.12
N GLU A 32 -6.99 -4.77 8.62
CA GLU A 32 -8.30 -4.32 8.13
C GLU A 32 -8.43 -2.80 8.24
N GLU A 33 -8.20 -2.23 9.43
CA GLU A 33 -8.26 -0.77 9.64
C GLU A 33 -7.25 0.01 8.76
N VAL A 34 -6.07 -0.56 8.52
CA VAL A 34 -5.08 0.07 7.61
C VAL A 34 -5.59 0.06 6.16
N TYR A 35 -6.28 -0.98 5.72
CA TYR A 35 -6.89 -1.01 4.39
C TYR A 35 -8.11 -0.09 4.31
N GLU A 36 -8.96 -0.01 5.33
CA GLU A 36 -10.08 0.94 5.38
C GLU A 36 -9.58 2.39 5.34
N LEU A 37 -8.51 2.71 6.07
CA LEU A 37 -7.84 4.01 5.95
C LEU A 37 -7.32 4.27 4.54
N SER A 38 -6.74 3.27 3.87
CA SER A 38 -6.28 3.40 2.49
C SER A 38 -7.43 3.74 1.55
N ASP A 39 -8.56 3.04 1.67
CA ASP A 39 -9.77 3.28 0.86
C ASP A 39 -10.37 4.67 1.14
N ALA A 40 -10.41 5.08 2.41
CA ALA A 40 -10.85 6.41 2.79
C ALA A 40 -9.99 7.52 2.17
N ILE A 41 -8.66 7.34 2.13
CA ILE A 41 -7.72 8.27 1.48
C ILE A 41 -8.00 8.36 -0.02
N LEU A 42 -8.19 7.22 -0.69
CA LEU A 42 -8.48 7.17 -2.13
C LEU A 42 -9.85 7.76 -2.49
N SER A 43 -10.83 7.66 -1.57
CA SER A 43 -12.15 8.28 -1.73
C SER A 43 -12.12 9.81 -1.72
N GLY A 44 -11.07 10.40 -1.13
CA GLY A 44 -10.91 11.85 -0.97
C GLY A 44 -11.88 12.49 0.01
N ARG A 45 -12.55 11.72 0.89
CA ARG A 45 -13.52 12.20 1.87
C ARG A 45 -12.87 12.40 3.25
N PRO A 46 -12.64 13.65 3.71
CA PRO A 46 -11.89 13.91 4.94
C PRO A 46 -12.51 13.31 6.20
N GLU A 47 -13.85 13.23 6.26
CA GLU A 47 -14.54 12.68 7.43
C GLU A 47 -14.32 11.15 7.56
N GLU A 48 -14.24 10.43 6.45
CA GLU A 48 -13.90 9.01 6.47
C GLU A 48 -12.43 8.82 6.86
N VAL A 49 -11.52 9.59 6.27
CA VAL A 49 -10.10 9.56 6.66
C VAL A 49 -9.93 9.82 8.17
N LYS A 50 -10.68 10.78 8.72
CA LYS A 50 -10.64 11.08 10.16
C LYS A 50 -11.14 9.91 11.00
N LYS A 51 -12.21 9.24 10.56
CA LYS A 51 -12.73 8.04 11.22
C LYS A 51 -11.68 6.94 11.26
N GLU A 52 -11.18 6.53 10.10
CA GLU A 52 -10.24 5.42 9.99
C GLU A 52 -8.87 5.71 10.66
N LEU A 53 -8.44 6.97 10.68
CA LEU A 53 -7.29 7.37 11.52
C LEU A 53 -7.55 7.15 13.02
N GLY A 54 -8.79 7.30 13.46
CA GLY A 54 -9.21 7.00 14.83
C GLY A 54 -9.08 5.51 15.13
N ASP A 55 -9.51 4.66 14.21
CA ASP A 55 -9.49 3.21 14.35
C ASP A 55 -8.05 2.66 14.30
N VAL A 56 -7.18 3.17 13.44
CA VAL A 56 -5.74 2.87 13.48
C VAL A 56 -5.09 3.36 14.78
N LEU A 57 -5.47 4.55 15.28
CA LEU A 57 -4.97 5.06 16.56
C LEU A 57 -5.43 4.20 17.74
N LEU A 58 -6.66 3.66 17.70
CA LEU A 58 -7.16 2.70 18.69
C LEU A 58 -6.20 1.50 18.80
N HIS A 59 -5.81 0.92 17.67
CA HIS A 59 -4.87 -0.22 17.67
C HIS A 59 -3.50 0.14 18.23
N ILE A 60 -2.97 1.33 17.93
CA ILE A 60 -1.70 1.81 18.51
C ILE A 60 -1.79 1.88 20.04
N VAL A 61 -2.88 2.46 20.56
CA VAL A 61 -3.09 2.56 22.02
C VAL A 61 -3.31 1.18 22.63
N PHE A 62 -4.07 0.32 21.97
CA PHE A 62 -4.34 -1.04 22.45
C PHE A 62 -3.07 -1.87 22.60
N TYR A 63 -2.21 -1.90 21.57
CA TYR A 63 -0.92 -2.58 21.64
C TYR A 63 -0.01 -2.00 22.73
N SER A 64 -0.02 -0.67 22.91
CA SER A 64 0.78 -0.02 23.94
C SER A 64 0.30 -0.39 25.34
N THR A 65 -1.03 -0.49 25.54
CA THR A 65 -1.61 -0.94 26.82
C THR A 65 -1.27 -2.40 27.10
N ILE A 66 -1.33 -3.29 26.09
CA ILE A 66 -0.90 -4.68 26.26
C ILE A 66 0.60 -4.76 26.59
N GLY A 67 1.43 -3.94 25.95
CA GLY A 67 2.86 -3.85 26.23
C GLY A 67 3.16 -3.42 27.67
N GLU A 68 2.41 -2.43 28.19
CA GLU A 68 2.50 -1.94 29.56
C GLU A 68 2.08 -3.04 30.58
N GLU A 69 0.97 -3.75 30.31
CA GLU A 69 0.54 -4.89 31.13
C GLU A 69 1.59 -6.01 31.20
N GLN A 70 2.36 -6.19 30.12
CA GLN A 70 3.45 -7.17 30.05
C GLN A 70 4.79 -6.63 30.58
N GLY A 71 4.87 -5.35 30.97
CA GLY A 71 6.09 -4.71 31.46
C GLY A 71 7.18 -4.58 30.35
N THR A 72 6.80 -4.48 29.07
CA THR A 72 7.73 -4.42 27.95
C THR A 72 7.92 -3.00 27.39
N PHE A 73 6.86 -2.28 27.12
CA PHE A 73 6.85 -0.88 26.68
C PHE A 73 5.46 -0.26 26.91
N ASP A 74 5.40 1.06 26.95
CA ASP A 74 4.16 1.85 27.01
C ASP A 74 4.01 2.77 25.77
N LEU A 75 2.94 3.56 25.74
CA LEU A 75 2.69 4.53 24.65
C LEU A 75 3.76 5.64 24.61
N CYS A 76 4.32 6.03 25.77
CA CYS A 76 5.38 7.02 25.83
C CYS A 76 6.67 6.48 25.21
N ASP A 77 6.99 5.21 25.42
CA ASP A 77 8.13 4.55 24.80
C ASP A 77 7.98 4.49 23.28
N VAL A 78 6.79 4.14 22.78
CA VAL A 78 6.47 4.15 21.35
C VAL A 78 6.66 5.55 20.76
N ALA A 79 6.11 6.57 21.40
CA ALA A 79 6.20 7.96 20.94
C ALA A 79 7.65 8.48 20.98
N ASN A 80 8.38 8.25 22.06
CA ASN A 80 9.77 8.69 22.21
C ASN A 80 10.69 7.98 21.21
N THR A 81 10.51 6.69 20.97
CA THR A 81 11.26 5.94 19.97
C THR A 81 11.02 6.51 18.58
N LEU A 82 9.77 6.84 18.24
CA LEU A 82 9.44 7.50 16.98
C LEU A 82 10.07 8.89 16.88
N CYS A 83 9.95 9.73 17.91
CA CYS A 83 10.54 11.08 17.94
C CYS A 83 12.07 11.03 17.75
N ASN A 84 12.77 10.19 18.47
CA ASN A 84 14.21 10.04 18.35
C ASN A 84 14.62 9.62 16.93
N LYS A 85 13.90 8.67 16.34
CA LYS A 85 14.09 8.24 14.96
C LYS A 85 13.87 9.38 13.96
N LEU A 86 12.82 10.18 14.12
CA LEU A 86 12.53 11.30 13.24
C LEU A 86 13.58 12.41 13.37
N ILE A 87 14.00 12.76 14.59
CA ILE A 87 15.04 13.76 14.83
C ILE A 87 16.36 13.31 14.18
N TYR A 88 16.77 12.08 14.40
CA TYR A 88 17.99 11.52 13.84
C TYR A 88 18.00 11.53 12.30
N ARG A 89 16.87 11.22 11.67
CA ARG A 89 16.73 11.13 10.21
C ARG A 89 16.51 12.47 9.50
N HIS A 90 16.31 13.55 10.27
CA HIS A 90 16.10 14.90 9.72
C HIS A 90 17.16 15.89 10.23
N PRO A 91 18.46 15.62 10.00
CA PRO A 91 19.53 16.53 10.47
C PRO A 91 19.51 17.88 9.78
N HIS A 92 18.77 18.03 8.69
CA HIS A 92 18.52 19.31 8.01
C HIS A 92 17.43 20.16 8.68
N VAL A 93 16.67 19.59 9.63
CA VAL A 93 15.65 20.29 10.41
C VAL A 93 16.09 20.47 11.86
N TYR A 94 16.72 19.47 12.45
CA TYR A 94 17.09 19.40 13.86
C TYR A 94 18.60 19.54 14.11
N GLY A 95 19.41 19.72 13.07
CA GLY A 95 20.86 19.88 13.12
C GLY A 95 21.36 20.94 12.14
N GLU A 96 22.63 20.87 11.77
CA GLU A 96 23.29 21.84 10.89
C GLU A 96 23.38 21.40 9.42
N ALA A 97 22.86 20.23 9.07
CA ALA A 97 22.91 19.74 7.69
C ALA A 97 22.00 20.55 6.77
N VAL A 98 22.41 20.74 5.52
CA VAL A 98 21.60 21.44 4.51
C VAL A 98 21.06 20.42 3.52
N ALA A 99 19.77 20.49 3.21
CA ALA A 99 19.14 19.69 2.16
C ALA A 99 18.78 20.60 0.97
N ALA A 100 19.33 20.29 -0.20
CA ALA A 100 19.12 21.10 -1.40
C ALA A 100 17.76 20.80 -2.10
N SER A 101 17.19 19.62 -1.87
CA SER A 101 15.93 19.18 -2.49
C SER A 101 15.27 18.06 -1.71
N ALA A 102 13.98 17.78 -1.99
CA ALA A 102 13.27 16.63 -1.44
C ALA A 102 13.94 15.29 -1.81
N GLY A 103 14.50 15.17 -3.02
CA GLY A 103 15.27 14.00 -3.46
C GLY A 103 16.50 13.75 -2.57
N ALA A 104 17.30 14.79 -2.32
CA ALA A 104 18.46 14.70 -1.44
C ALA A 104 18.09 14.30 0.01
N VAL A 105 16.91 14.71 0.48
CA VAL A 105 16.40 14.27 1.80
C VAL A 105 16.12 12.77 1.79
N VAL A 106 15.48 12.24 0.75
CA VAL A 106 15.13 10.81 0.64
C VAL A 106 16.38 9.95 0.55
N GLU A 107 17.37 10.34 -0.26
CA GLU A 107 18.66 9.63 -0.37
C GLU A 107 19.38 9.56 0.98
N ARG A 108 19.51 10.70 1.65
CA ARG A 108 20.15 10.76 2.96
C ARG A 108 19.38 9.97 4.02
N TRP A 109 18.06 9.94 3.94
CA TRP A 109 17.23 9.14 4.86
C TRP A 109 17.53 7.63 4.72
N GLU A 110 17.65 7.10 3.51
CA GLU A 110 17.99 5.68 3.32
C GLU A 110 19.42 5.37 3.80
N GLU A 111 20.39 6.28 3.61
CA GLU A 111 21.74 6.15 4.18
C GLU A 111 21.71 6.08 5.72
N LEU A 112 21.01 7.02 6.35
CA LEU A 112 20.87 7.07 7.81
C LEU A 112 20.20 5.83 8.38
N LYS A 113 19.20 5.29 7.69
CA LYS A 113 18.57 4.01 8.07
C LYS A 113 19.54 2.82 8.08
N GLN A 114 20.51 2.79 7.18
CA GLN A 114 21.52 1.73 7.14
C GLN A 114 22.53 1.88 8.28
N GLN A 115 22.80 3.10 8.73
CA GLN A 115 23.74 3.41 9.80
C GLN A 115 23.16 3.25 11.21
N GLU A 116 21.83 3.17 11.36
CA GLU A 116 21.18 3.00 12.66
C GLU A 116 21.60 1.69 13.34
N LYS A 117 21.77 1.76 14.66
CA LYS A 117 22.07 0.60 15.48
C LYS A 117 20.93 -0.41 15.39
N GLY A 118 21.17 -1.56 14.77
CA GLY A 118 20.11 -2.51 14.40
C GLY A 118 19.46 -2.26 13.04
N GLY A 119 20.02 -1.32 12.25
CA GLY A 119 19.58 -1.00 10.88
C GLY A 119 19.73 -2.17 9.90
N ASN A 120 19.24 -1.94 8.70
CA ASN A 120 19.21 -2.95 7.66
C ASN A 120 20.62 -3.42 7.27
N LYS A 121 20.91 -4.72 7.43
CA LYS A 121 22.21 -5.31 7.08
C LYS A 121 22.51 -5.28 5.56
N THR A 122 21.46 -5.25 4.74
CA THR A 122 21.55 -5.14 3.27
C THR A 122 20.53 -4.14 2.77
N VAL A 123 20.70 -3.66 1.55
CA VAL A 123 19.79 -2.69 0.91
C VAL A 123 18.33 -3.15 0.98
N LEU A 124 18.08 -4.42 0.71
CA LEU A 124 16.73 -4.97 0.60
C LEU A 124 16.18 -5.56 1.91
N SER A 125 17.00 -5.74 2.94
CA SER A 125 16.56 -6.37 4.21
C SER A 125 15.49 -5.56 4.98
N GLY A 126 15.29 -4.29 4.62
CA GLY A 126 14.23 -3.46 5.20
C GLY A 126 12.89 -3.49 4.42
N VAL A 127 12.72 -4.42 3.48
CA VAL A 127 11.44 -4.63 2.79
C VAL A 127 10.69 -5.75 3.53
N PRO A 128 9.55 -5.46 4.17
CA PRO A 128 8.80 -6.48 4.89
C PRO A 128 8.33 -7.60 3.96
N ALA A 129 8.51 -8.85 4.38
CA ALA A 129 8.11 -10.03 3.60
C ALA A 129 6.58 -10.09 3.36
N SER A 130 5.80 -9.54 4.30
CA SER A 130 4.34 -9.56 4.28
C SER A 130 3.69 -8.42 3.50
N LEU A 131 4.48 -7.53 2.86
CA LEU A 131 3.88 -6.48 2.01
C LEU A 131 3.09 -7.08 0.84
N PRO A 132 1.95 -6.45 0.46
CA PRO A 132 1.27 -6.76 -0.79
C PRO A 132 2.25 -6.72 -1.97
N THR A 133 2.10 -7.65 -2.90
CA THR A 133 3.13 -7.95 -3.93
C THR A 133 3.49 -6.73 -4.78
N LEU A 134 2.49 -5.92 -5.16
CA LEU A 134 2.69 -4.70 -5.97
C LEU A 134 3.51 -3.65 -5.21
N ILE A 135 3.13 -3.38 -3.96
CA ILE A 135 3.85 -2.45 -3.08
C ILE A 135 5.27 -2.97 -2.81
N LYS A 136 5.42 -4.29 -2.61
CA LYS A 136 6.72 -4.93 -2.38
C LYS A 136 7.66 -4.74 -3.58
N ALA A 137 7.20 -5.01 -4.79
CA ALA A 137 7.98 -4.85 -6.01
C ALA A 137 8.44 -3.40 -6.19
N TYR A 138 7.52 -2.43 -6.01
CA TYR A 138 7.86 -1.01 -6.06
C TYR A 138 8.94 -0.64 -5.02
N ARG A 139 8.80 -1.11 -3.78
CA ARG A 139 9.77 -0.84 -2.70
C ARG A 139 11.13 -1.49 -2.94
N ILE A 140 11.19 -2.68 -3.51
CA ILE A 140 12.44 -3.35 -3.90
C ILE A 140 13.18 -2.49 -4.92
N GLN A 141 12.50 -2.07 -5.97
CA GLN A 141 13.08 -1.25 -7.03
C GLN A 141 13.52 0.14 -6.53
N ASP A 142 12.70 0.79 -5.71
CA ASP A 142 13.02 2.08 -5.13
C ASP A 142 14.28 2.02 -4.24
N LYS A 143 14.44 0.95 -3.46
CA LYS A 143 15.65 0.74 -2.66
C LYS A 143 16.89 0.43 -3.52
N ALA A 144 16.73 -0.37 -4.57
CA ALA A 144 17.82 -0.66 -5.52
C ALA A 144 18.29 0.63 -6.22
N ARG A 145 17.35 1.49 -6.62
CA ARG A 145 17.65 2.84 -7.14
C ARG A 145 18.48 3.67 -6.17
N GLY A 146 18.15 3.64 -4.89
CA GLY A 146 18.86 4.40 -3.85
C GLY A 146 20.35 4.08 -3.71
N VAL A 147 20.83 2.98 -4.30
CA VAL A 147 22.26 2.61 -4.35
C VAL A 147 22.83 2.63 -5.78
N GLY A 148 22.14 3.31 -6.70
CA GLY A 148 22.59 3.50 -8.08
C GLY A 148 22.23 2.36 -9.05
N PHE A 149 21.44 1.36 -8.62
CA PHE A 149 20.95 0.32 -9.52
C PHE A 149 19.65 0.77 -10.19
N ASP A 150 19.81 1.61 -11.22
CA ASP A 150 18.69 2.20 -11.99
C ASP A 150 19.12 2.56 -13.42
N TRP A 151 18.17 2.66 -14.33
CA TRP A 151 18.42 3.20 -15.69
C TRP A 151 18.75 4.69 -15.64
N GLU A 152 19.68 5.12 -16.47
CA GLU A 152 20.04 6.55 -16.57
C GLU A 152 18.88 7.35 -17.18
N GLN A 153 18.32 6.87 -18.29
CA GLN A 153 17.21 7.54 -18.98
C GLN A 153 15.87 6.87 -18.66
N PRO A 154 14.81 7.66 -18.42
CA PRO A 154 13.47 7.09 -18.15
C PRO A 154 12.93 6.24 -19.31
N GLU A 155 13.32 6.56 -20.54
CA GLU A 155 12.87 5.88 -21.75
C GLU A 155 13.43 4.46 -21.87
N ASP A 156 14.61 4.21 -21.32
CA ASP A 156 15.29 2.90 -21.43
C ASP A 156 14.53 1.77 -20.73
N VAL A 157 13.71 2.12 -19.71
CA VAL A 157 12.91 1.14 -18.99
C VAL A 157 11.84 0.46 -19.89
N TRP A 158 11.39 1.15 -20.95
CA TRP A 158 10.42 0.57 -21.90
C TRP A 158 11.01 -0.57 -22.72
N THR A 159 12.30 -0.51 -23.04
CA THR A 159 13.00 -1.60 -23.72
C THR A 159 12.88 -2.91 -22.93
N LYS A 160 12.99 -2.82 -21.59
CA LYS A 160 12.83 -4.01 -20.73
C LYS A 160 11.38 -4.50 -20.70
N VAL A 161 10.40 -3.62 -20.72
CA VAL A 161 8.98 -4.01 -20.83
C VAL A 161 8.69 -4.77 -22.12
N ASP A 162 9.24 -4.29 -23.25
CA ASP A 162 9.07 -4.94 -24.56
C ASP A 162 9.77 -6.32 -24.59
N GLU A 163 10.93 -6.43 -23.98
CA GLU A 163 11.66 -7.69 -23.81
C GLU A 163 10.83 -8.71 -23.01
N GLU A 164 10.39 -8.35 -21.81
CA GLU A 164 9.59 -9.23 -20.93
C GLU A 164 8.24 -9.61 -21.56
N LEU A 165 7.60 -8.67 -22.27
CA LEU A 165 6.37 -8.99 -23.01
C LEU A 165 6.61 -10.02 -24.12
N ARG A 166 7.75 -9.95 -24.80
CA ARG A 166 8.14 -10.92 -25.83
C ARG A 166 8.38 -12.28 -25.20
N GLU A 167 9.15 -12.36 -24.11
CA GLU A 167 9.50 -13.59 -23.40
C GLU A 167 8.24 -14.25 -22.83
N LEU A 168 7.33 -13.50 -22.22
CA LEU A 168 6.01 -13.99 -21.78
C LEU A 168 5.22 -14.62 -22.94
N ARG A 169 5.19 -13.98 -24.13
CA ARG A 169 4.48 -14.54 -25.30
C ARG A 169 5.11 -15.84 -25.79
N GLU A 170 6.44 -15.92 -25.79
CA GLU A 170 7.18 -17.12 -26.16
C GLU A 170 6.91 -18.27 -25.17
N ALA A 171 6.96 -17.99 -23.86
CA ALA A 171 6.65 -18.96 -22.82
C ALA A 171 5.21 -19.51 -22.91
N ILE A 172 4.22 -18.62 -23.09
CA ILE A 172 2.81 -19.03 -23.30
C ILE A 172 2.68 -19.91 -24.55
N THR A 173 3.38 -19.57 -25.64
CA THR A 173 3.32 -20.31 -26.89
C THR A 173 4.01 -21.68 -26.76
N SER A 174 5.07 -21.79 -25.94
CA SER A 174 5.76 -23.06 -25.67
C SER A 174 4.92 -24.06 -24.86
N GLY A 175 3.89 -23.57 -24.14
CA GLY A 175 2.99 -24.37 -23.31
C GLY A 175 3.55 -24.75 -21.95
N SER A 176 4.68 -24.19 -21.52
CA SER A 176 5.22 -24.35 -20.17
C SER A 176 4.49 -23.44 -19.19
N ALA A 177 3.76 -24.01 -18.25
CA ALA A 177 3.04 -23.25 -17.23
C ALA A 177 4.02 -22.56 -16.25
N GLU A 178 5.10 -23.24 -15.88
CA GLU A 178 6.11 -22.70 -14.95
C GLU A 178 6.86 -21.51 -15.57
N ASP A 179 7.29 -21.63 -16.82
CA ASP A 179 7.97 -20.53 -17.53
C ASP A 179 7.00 -19.37 -17.77
N SER A 180 5.73 -19.65 -18.12
CA SER A 180 4.71 -18.61 -18.31
C SER A 180 4.43 -17.83 -17.01
N GLU A 181 4.43 -18.49 -15.85
CA GLU A 181 4.27 -17.83 -14.54
C GLU A 181 5.48 -16.96 -14.21
N ALA A 182 6.70 -17.44 -14.48
CA ALA A 182 7.92 -16.70 -14.26
C ALA A 182 7.95 -15.43 -15.12
N GLU A 183 7.76 -15.56 -16.44
CA GLU A 183 7.78 -14.42 -17.37
C GLU A 183 6.66 -13.41 -17.12
N LEU A 184 5.49 -13.88 -16.67
CA LEU A 184 4.43 -12.96 -16.24
C LEU A 184 4.88 -12.15 -15.01
N GLY A 185 5.61 -12.76 -14.10
CA GLY A 185 6.19 -12.08 -12.93
C GLY A 185 7.18 -11.00 -13.36
N ASP A 186 8.10 -11.30 -14.28
CA ASP A 186 9.11 -10.37 -14.78
C ASP A 186 8.49 -9.24 -15.59
N PHE A 187 7.49 -9.53 -16.43
CA PHE A 187 6.71 -8.52 -17.12
C PHE A 187 6.02 -7.56 -16.16
N LEU A 188 5.32 -8.06 -15.13
CA LEU A 188 4.68 -7.20 -14.12
C LEU A 188 5.70 -6.36 -13.36
N PHE A 189 6.86 -6.93 -13.02
CA PHE A 189 7.94 -6.22 -12.35
C PHE A 189 8.51 -5.10 -13.22
N SER A 190 8.68 -5.33 -14.53
CA SER A 190 9.13 -4.31 -15.47
C SER A 190 8.12 -3.15 -15.61
N VAL A 191 6.82 -3.44 -15.68
CA VAL A 191 5.74 -2.43 -15.71
C VAL A 191 5.71 -1.59 -14.43
N ILE A 192 5.91 -2.22 -13.26
CA ILE A 192 6.01 -1.49 -11.98
C ILE A 192 7.22 -0.54 -12.00
N ASN A 193 8.31 -0.94 -12.64
CA ASN A 193 9.49 -0.08 -12.76
C ASN A 193 9.24 1.14 -13.66
N VAL A 194 8.48 0.99 -14.75
CA VAL A 194 7.99 2.14 -15.53
C VAL A 194 7.21 3.09 -14.62
N ALA A 195 6.23 2.58 -13.88
CA ALA A 195 5.44 3.40 -12.96
C ALA A 195 6.35 4.18 -12.00
N ARG A 196 7.34 3.53 -11.40
CA ARG A 196 8.32 4.17 -10.51
C ARG A 196 9.11 5.28 -11.22
N LYS A 197 9.63 5.02 -12.42
CA LYS A 197 10.42 6.00 -13.20
C LYS A 197 9.63 7.26 -13.53
N TYR A 198 8.33 7.12 -13.78
CA TYR A 198 7.44 8.25 -14.06
C TYR A 198 6.71 8.80 -12.81
N GLY A 199 7.11 8.39 -11.62
CA GLY A 199 6.54 8.90 -10.35
C GLY A 199 5.08 8.47 -10.14
N ILE A 200 4.64 7.39 -10.77
CA ILE A 200 3.31 6.82 -10.64
C ILE A 200 3.33 5.76 -9.54
N ASN A 201 2.39 5.84 -8.60
CA ASN A 201 2.17 4.74 -7.67
C ASN A 201 1.34 3.64 -8.36
N PRO A 202 1.89 2.43 -8.61
CA PRO A 202 1.21 1.40 -9.36
C PRO A 202 0.03 0.78 -8.60
N ASP A 203 0.10 0.71 -7.27
CA ASP A 203 -0.96 0.20 -6.40
C ASP A 203 -2.18 1.13 -6.46
N ASN A 204 -1.98 2.44 -6.22
CA ASN A 204 -3.03 3.44 -6.34
C ASN A 204 -3.64 3.49 -7.77
N ALA A 205 -2.82 3.31 -8.80
CA ALA A 205 -3.28 3.32 -10.18
C ALA A 205 -4.18 2.13 -10.49
N LEU A 206 -3.79 0.94 -10.03
CA LEU A 206 -4.57 -0.28 -10.21
C LEU A 206 -5.86 -0.24 -9.38
N GLU A 207 -5.80 0.24 -8.11
CA GLU A 207 -6.97 0.34 -7.25
C GLU A 207 -8.03 1.30 -7.81
N ARG A 208 -7.62 2.45 -8.33
CA ARG A 208 -8.55 3.34 -9.06
C ARG A 208 -9.18 2.66 -10.26
N THR A 209 -8.46 1.76 -10.92
CA THR A 209 -9.00 0.98 -12.05
C THR A 209 -9.98 -0.08 -11.56
N ASN A 210 -9.68 -0.76 -10.44
CA ASN A 210 -10.59 -1.70 -9.79
C ASN A 210 -11.90 -1.01 -9.39
N ALA A 211 -11.81 0.10 -8.67
CA ALA A 211 -12.98 0.88 -8.25
C ALA A 211 -13.82 1.35 -9.46
N LYS A 212 -13.16 1.81 -10.53
CA LYS A 212 -13.82 2.17 -11.79
C LYS A 212 -14.52 0.98 -12.42
N PHE A 213 -13.89 -0.20 -12.44
CA PHE A 213 -14.49 -1.41 -12.98
C PHE A 213 -15.71 -1.84 -12.17
N ILE A 214 -15.59 -1.90 -10.85
CA ILE A 214 -16.68 -2.27 -9.93
C ILE A 214 -17.88 -1.35 -10.11
N ARG A 215 -17.66 -0.04 -10.17
CA ARG A 215 -18.74 0.94 -10.34
C ARG A 215 -19.45 0.77 -11.69
N ARG A 216 -18.71 0.58 -12.79
CA ARG A 216 -19.31 0.39 -14.11
C ARG A 216 -20.02 -0.95 -14.23
N PHE A 217 -19.45 -2.00 -13.67
CA PHE A 217 -20.09 -3.31 -13.67
C PHE A 217 -21.37 -3.30 -12.82
N GLY A 218 -21.36 -2.61 -11.67
CA GLY A 218 -22.55 -2.37 -10.88
C GLY A 218 -23.68 -1.66 -11.65
N TYR A 219 -23.32 -0.75 -12.57
CA TYR A 219 -24.30 -0.15 -13.49
C TYR A 219 -24.89 -1.21 -14.45
N VAL A 220 -24.06 -2.07 -15.02
CA VAL A 220 -24.52 -3.17 -15.90
C VAL A 220 -25.47 -4.09 -15.13
N GLU A 221 -25.13 -4.47 -13.89
CA GLU A 221 -25.97 -5.29 -13.02
C GLU A 221 -27.33 -4.62 -12.73
N ALA A 222 -27.31 -3.33 -12.39
CA ALA A 222 -28.51 -2.57 -12.10
C ALA A 222 -29.44 -2.53 -13.32
N LYS A 223 -28.88 -2.27 -14.51
CA LYS A 223 -29.66 -2.22 -15.77
C LYS A 223 -30.22 -3.59 -16.17
N ALA A 224 -29.45 -4.66 -16.00
CA ALA A 224 -29.96 -6.00 -16.23
C ALA A 224 -31.14 -6.33 -15.29
N LYS A 225 -31.01 -5.96 -14.01
CA LYS A 225 -32.08 -6.16 -13.02
C LYS A 225 -33.32 -5.32 -13.35
N GLU A 226 -33.18 -4.06 -13.74
CA GLU A 226 -34.28 -3.19 -14.21
C GLU A 226 -35.03 -3.80 -15.39
N ALA A 227 -34.29 -4.45 -16.32
CA ALA A 227 -34.86 -5.16 -17.47
C ALA A 227 -35.43 -6.55 -17.13
N GLY A 228 -35.39 -6.99 -15.88
CA GLY A 228 -35.85 -8.33 -15.44
C GLY A 228 -35.00 -9.47 -16.02
N ARG A 229 -33.75 -9.21 -16.41
CA ARG A 229 -32.85 -10.20 -17.03
C ARG A 229 -31.73 -10.58 -16.09
N SER A 230 -31.32 -11.86 -16.17
CA SER A 230 -30.07 -12.31 -15.54
C SER A 230 -28.89 -11.93 -16.44
N LEU A 231 -27.75 -11.53 -15.82
CA LEU A 231 -26.50 -11.31 -16.60
C LEU A 231 -26.08 -12.55 -17.39
N ARG A 232 -26.40 -13.75 -16.89
CA ARG A 232 -26.09 -15.03 -17.58
C ARG A 232 -26.85 -15.21 -18.89
N ASP A 233 -27.97 -14.52 -19.03
CA ASP A 233 -28.83 -14.57 -20.21
C ASP A 233 -28.54 -13.44 -21.20
N MET A 234 -27.52 -12.61 -20.90
CA MET A 234 -27.06 -11.51 -21.73
C MET A 234 -25.83 -11.93 -22.51
N THR A 235 -25.76 -11.46 -23.74
CA THR A 235 -24.56 -11.58 -24.55
C THR A 235 -23.50 -10.55 -24.11
N LEU A 236 -22.23 -10.82 -24.43
CA LEU A 236 -21.15 -9.86 -24.17
C LEU A 236 -21.44 -8.50 -24.84
N ALA A 237 -21.96 -8.49 -26.06
CA ALA A 237 -22.29 -7.26 -26.80
C ALA A 237 -23.38 -6.42 -26.09
N GLU A 238 -24.38 -7.06 -25.48
CA GLU A 238 -25.41 -6.36 -24.70
C GLU A 238 -24.81 -5.77 -23.42
N MET A 239 -23.93 -6.50 -22.73
CA MET A 239 -23.24 -6.01 -21.53
C MET A 239 -22.26 -4.87 -21.87
N ASP A 240 -21.52 -4.96 -22.99
CA ASP A 240 -20.64 -3.92 -23.48
C ASP A 240 -21.39 -2.63 -23.83
N ALA A 241 -22.59 -2.72 -24.39
CA ALA A 241 -23.41 -1.54 -24.66
C ALA A 241 -23.78 -0.79 -23.36
N LEU A 242 -24.12 -1.51 -22.29
CA LEU A 242 -24.40 -0.94 -20.97
C LEU A 242 -23.12 -0.40 -20.30
N TRP A 243 -21.99 -1.07 -20.51
CA TRP A 243 -20.69 -0.60 -20.05
C TRP A 243 -20.28 0.73 -20.70
N ASP A 244 -20.48 0.85 -22.01
CA ASP A 244 -20.22 2.09 -22.74
C ASP A 244 -21.19 3.20 -22.36
N GLU A 245 -22.43 2.87 -21.98
CA GLU A 245 -23.37 3.84 -21.40
C GLU A 245 -22.86 4.35 -20.06
N ALA A 246 -22.40 3.47 -19.18
CA ALA A 246 -21.80 3.85 -17.89
C ALA A 246 -20.60 4.81 -18.07
N LYS A 247 -19.70 4.51 -19.04
CA LYS A 247 -18.57 5.38 -19.39
C LYS A 247 -19.02 6.78 -19.81
N ARG A 248 -20.06 6.87 -20.63
CA ARG A 248 -20.58 8.17 -21.11
C ARG A 248 -21.17 8.98 -19.97
N LEU A 249 -21.89 8.35 -19.05
CA LEU A 249 -22.47 9.02 -17.88
C LEU A 249 -21.39 9.56 -16.94
N GLU A 250 -20.28 8.85 -16.75
CA GLU A 250 -19.15 9.31 -15.96
C GLU A 250 -18.37 10.48 -16.59
N SER A 251 -18.45 10.63 -17.91
CA SER A 251 -17.74 11.67 -18.65
C SER A 251 -18.54 12.98 -18.79
N GLN A 252 -19.78 13.00 -18.32
CA GLN A 252 -20.60 14.21 -18.28
C GLN A 252 -20.26 14.99 -17.00
N PRO A 253 -19.89 16.28 -17.10
CA PRO A 253 -19.51 17.12 -15.98
C PRO A 253 -20.65 17.36 -15.00
#